data_9d90acc6232b68409571d19d1c1e6e0f
#
_entry.id   9d90acc6232b68409571d19d1c1e6e0f
#
_cell.length_a   1.000
_cell.length_b   1.000
_cell.length_c   1.000
_cell.angle_alpha   90.00
_cell.angle_beta   90.00
_cell.angle_gamma   90.00
#
_symmetry.space_group_name_H-M   'P 1'
#
loop_
_entity.id
_entity.type
_entity.pdbx_description
1 polymer ?
#
loop_
_entity_poly.entity_id
_entity_poly.type
_entity_poly.pdbx_seq_one_letter_code
_entity_poly.pdbx_strand_id
1 'polypeptide(L)'
;MGSPDPDGRQIDGLGGGASSLSKVALVSAPGKGLYTRILRDLGEEWKLPGVAWADDTAKAHHPTTGWDVVYRFGQVPINGNVVDWASTCGNMLSAVGLFALHNRIVHPETYAADHGLQDASTFGLPVRILMAATGKRATVTLPVQKRHRRGEVVYEFSNVADTSIAGVPGQSPGIEVSTPLESSTLPTGNVRDILDVDGRSIPVTIVDAGIPTVLVRAADLGVDATQIVQTAAALDQDSALHARIEALRQRAAQCTPELRAALCSSAPKVVLVHPRTQYTTSSGHTVAETDMDVLVRPVSVGQFHRSIMATALSAMAVAHAYPDSIVREAAAQGGAPVTQKGDQCTITVGQPAGTSSATVQLSGDAPTSIVYTRTARRIMDGLVDVPEHVAERWAIPYAEIFEARKHK
;
A
#
# COMPACT_ATOMS: atom_id res chain seq x y z
N MET A 1 -5.79 12.46 16.57
CA MET A 1 -5.15 12.78 15.26
C MET A 1 -5.15 14.28 14.99
N GLY A 2 -5.85 15.10 15.79
CA GLY A 2 -5.97 16.53 15.54
C GLY A 2 -6.88 16.87 14.35
N SER A 3 -7.93 16.10 14.13
CA SER A 3 -8.94 16.34 13.09
C SER A 3 -10.33 16.42 13.72
N PRO A 4 -11.26 17.23 13.18
CA PRO A 4 -11.06 18.14 12.05
C PRO A 4 -10.21 19.37 12.41
N ASP A 5 -9.35 19.82 11.52
CA ASP A 5 -8.61 21.09 11.65
C ASP A 5 -8.87 21.93 10.39
N PRO A 6 -9.64 23.02 10.49
CA PRO A 6 -9.96 23.86 9.35
C PRO A 6 -8.74 24.56 8.74
N ASP A 7 -7.66 24.74 9.52
CA ASP A 7 -6.40 25.31 9.04
C ASP A 7 -5.50 24.25 8.37
N GLY A 8 -5.87 22.97 8.42
CA GLY A 8 -5.15 21.86 7.77
C GLY A 8 -3.77 21.55 8.35
N ARG A 9 -3.46 21.99 9.57
CA ARG A 9 -2.13 21.85 10.20
C ARG A 9 -2.03 20.66 11.15
N GLN A 10 -3.15 20.24 11.73
CA GLN A 10 -3.23 19.19 12.76
C GLN A 10 -2.23 19.40 13.92
N ILE A 11 -2.11 20.63 14.41
CA ILE A 11 -1.18 20.99 15.50
C ILE A 11 -1.54 20.26 16.79
N ASP A 12 -2.84 20.06 17.04
CA ASP A 12 -3.32 19.32 18.20
C ASP A 12 -3.48 17.84 17.85
N GLY A 13 -2.51 17.03 18.23
CA GLY A 13 -2.54 15.58 18.05
C GLY A 13 -1.40 15.01 17.21
N LEU A 14 -1.57 13.77 16.73
CA LEU A 14 -0.55 13.00 16.02
C LEU A 14 -0.71 13.02 14.49
N GLY A 15 -1.56 13.87 13.96
CA GLY A 15 -1.72 14.04 12.52
C GLY A 15 -0.54 14.76 11.88
N GLY A 16 -0.35 14.57 10.58
CA GLY A 16 0.77 15.15 9.85
C GLY A 16 0.41 16.35 8.97
N GLY A 17 -0.78 16.93 9.10
CA GLY A 17 -1.24 18.06 8.28
C GLY A 17 -1.42 17.73 6.80
N ALA A 18 -1.34 16.46 6.43
CA ALA A 18 -1.55 15.97 5.07
C ALA A 18 -2.19 14.59 5.09
N SER A 19 -3.07 14.30 4.15
CA SER A 19 -3.76 13.01 4.05
C SER A 19 -2.80 11.82 3.92
N SER A 20 -1.66 12.01 3.28
CA SER A 20 -0.60 11.01 3.17
C SER A 20 0.06 10.65 4.51
N LEU A 21 -0.01 11.53 5.51
CA LEU A 21 0.61 11.39 6.83
C LEU A 21 -0.41 11.15 7.96
N SER A 22 -1.69 11.42 7.73
CA SER A 22 -2.75 11.29 8.73
C SER A 22 -3.48 9.97 8.57
N LYS A 23 -2.90 8.91 9.14
CA LYS A 23 -3.36 7.52 9.01
C LYS A 23 -3.32 6.81 10.35
N VAL A 24 -4.23 5.87 10.53
CA VAL A 24 -4.26 4.99 11.71
C VAL A 24 -4.30 3.53 11.26
N ALA A 25 -3.65 2.67 12.02
CA ALA A 25 -3.72 1.23 11.88
C ALA A 25 -4.19 0.62 13.20
N LEU A 26 -5.29 -0.12 13.17
CA LEU A 26 -5.68 -1.00 14.26
C LEU A 26 -5.08 -2.37 13.96
N VAL A 27 -4.30 -2.90 14.89
CA VAL A 27 -3.56 -4.16 14.72
C VAL A 27 -3.82 -5.07 15.91
N SER A 28 -4.18 -6.32 15.65
CA SER A 28 -4.46 -7.30 16.70
C SER A 28 -4.02 -8.70 16.28
N ALA A 29 -3.68 -9.52 17.28
CA ALA A 29 -3.57 -10.96 17.10
C ALA A 29 -4.97 -11.57 16.88
N PRO A 30 -5.10 -12.67 16.11
CA PRO A 30 -6.34 -13.39 15.95
C PRO A 30 -6.90 -13.85 17.31
N GLY A 31 -8.22 -13.78 17.47
CA GLY A 31 -8.90 -14.28 18.66
C GLY A 31 -8.71 -13.48 19.95
N LYS A 32 -8.03 -12.32 19.93
CA LYS A 32 -7.91 -11.46 21.11
C LYS A 32 -9.19 -10.64 21.34
N GLY A 33 -9.78 -10.81 22.54
CA GLY A 33 -11.09 -10.28 22.89
C GLY A 33 -11.29 -8.77 22.74
N LEU A 34 -10.23 -7.96 22.90
CA LEU A 34 -10.32 -6.50 22.74
C LEU A 34 -10.69 -6.12 21.29
N TYR A 35 -10.06 -6.74 20.31
CA TYR A 35 -10.34 -6.46 18.90
C TYR A 35 -11.78 -6.89 18.53
N THR A 36 -12.20 -8.07 18.97
CA THR A 36 -13.56 -8.57 18.76
C THR A 36 -14.61 -7.67 19.43
N ARG A 37 -14.29 -7.12 20.59
CA ARG A 37 -15.15 -6.16 21.31
C ARG A 37 -15.28 -4.84 20.55
N ILE A 38 -14.18 -4.23 20.14
CA ILE A 38 -14.20 -2.97 19.39
C ILE A 38 -15.02 -3.12 18.10
N LEU A 39 -14.86 -4.24 17.38
CA LEU A 39 -15.63 -4.49 16.15
C LEU A 39 -17.11 -4.72 16.43
N ARG A 40 -17.46 -5.39 17.53
CA ARG A 40 -18.85 -5.59 17.95
C ARG A 40 -19.53 -4.27 18.30
N ASP A 41 -18.81 -3.40 19.02
CA ASP A 41 -19.33 -2.12 19.49
C ASP A 41 -19.46 -1.10 18.36
N LEU A 42 -18.72 -1.27 17.27
CA LEU A 42 -18.79 -0.43 16.07
C LEU A 42 -19.92 -0.84 15.09
N GLY A 43 -20.61 -1.96 15.36
CA GLY A 43 -21.77 -2.40 14.62
C GLY A 43 -21.51 -3.40 13.48
N GLU A 44 -22.60 -3.86 12.83
CA GLU A 44 -22.54 -4.91 11.81
C GLU A 44 -21.88 -4.49 10.49
N GLU A 45 -21.86 -3.20 10.19
CA GLU A 45 -21.20 -2.62 9.02
C GLU A 45 -19.69 -2.89 8.99
N TRP A 46 -19.11 -3.26 10.12
CA TRP A 46 -17.71 -3.61 10.27
C TRP A 46 -17.41 -5.09 10.09
N LYS A 47 -18.45 -5.90 9.96
CA LYS A 47 -18.32 -7.32 9.65
C LYS A 47 -18.02 -7.47 8.16
N LEU A 48 -16.90 -8.10 7.85
CA LEU A 48 -16.65 -8.51 6.47
C LEU A 48 -17.60 -9.68 6.14
N PRO A 49 -18.30 -9.63 5.02
CA PRO A 49 -19.09 -10.76 4.56
C PRO A 49 -18.21 -12.02 4.45
N GLY A 50 -18.62 -13.10 5.10
CA GLY A 50 -17.93 -14.39 5.04
C GLY A 50 -16.70 -14.53 5.96
N VAL A 51 -16.38 -13.54 6.80
CA VAL A 51 -15.32 -13.67 7.82
C VAL A 51 -15.94 -13.80 9.20
N ALA A 52 -15.85 -14.99 9.79
CA ALA A 52 -16.24 -15.24 11.18
C ALA A 52 -15.11 -14.76 12.12
N TRP A 53 -15.21 -13.56 12.65
CA TRP A 53 -14.18 -12.91 13.44
C TRP A 53 -13.92 -13.54 14.81
N ALA A 54 -14.92 -14.21 15.37
CA ALA A 54 -14.84 -14.70 16.75
C ALA A 54 -14.31 -16.14 16.87
N ASP A 55 -14.57 -16.99 15.88
CA ASP A 55 -14.38 -18.45 16.03
C ASP A 55 -13.31 -19.00 15.06
N ASP A 56 -12.58 -18.17 14.32
CA ASP A 56 -11.72 -18.64 13.25
C ASP A 56 -10.23 -18.74 13.66
N THR A 57 -9.96 -19.08 14.94
CA THR A 57 -8.61 -19.42 15.41
C THR A 57 -8.01 -20.56 14.59
N ALA A 58 -8.81 -21.52 14.13
CA ALA A 58 -8.36 -22.62 13.28
C ALA A 58 -7.86 -22.13 11.91
N LYS A 59 -8.55 -21.16 11.30
CA LYS A 59 -8.07 -20.55 10.04
C LYS A 59 -6.89 -19.61 10.26
N ALA A 60 -6.85 -18.89 11.38
CA ALA A 60 -5.71 -18.05 11.74
C ALA A 60 -4.40 -18.82 11.76
N HIS A 61 -4.43 -20.06 12.25
CA HIS A 61 -3.24 -20.91 12.35
C HIS A 61 -3.04 -21.85 11.15
N HIS A 62 -3.90 -21.79 10.11
CA HIS A 62 -3.74 -22.66 8.95
C HIS A 62 -2.45 -22.33 8.18
N PRO A 63 -1.57 -23.31 7.86
CA PRO A 63 -0.25 -23.08 7.28
C PRO A 63 -0.27 -22.30 5.97
N THR A 64 -1.28 -22.54 5.13
CA THR A 64 -1.37 -21.92 3.79
C THR A 64 -2.41 -20.82 3.67
N THR A 65 -3.48 -20.86 4.48
CA THR A 65 -4.62 -19.93 4.39
C THR A 65 -4.80 -19.07 5.64
N GLY A 66 -3.98 -19.28 6.68
CA GLY A 66 -4.05 -18.56 7.93
C GLY A 66 -3.45 -17.15 7.88
N TRP A 67 -3.54 -16.46 9.01
CA TRP A 67 -2.92 -15.17 9.25
C TRP A 67 -2.42 -15.07 10.70
N ASP A 68 -1.42 -14.24 10.90
CA ASP A 68 -0.79 -14.01 12.21
C ASP A 68 -1.28 -12.72 12.84
N VAL A 69 -1.79 -11.79 12.01
CA VAL A 69 -2.21 -10.45 12.39
C VAL A 69 -3.44 -10.04 11.62
N VAL A 70 -4.37 -9.38 12.31
CA VAL A 70 -5.48 -8.66 11.67
C VAL A 70 -5.17 -7.16 11.65
N TYR A 71 -5.35 -6.53 10.51
CA TYR A 71 -5.05 -5.13 10.26
C TYR A 71 -6.26 -4.38 9.72
N ARG A 72 -6.66 -3.30 10.39
CA ARG A 72 -7.66 -2.36 9.90
C ARG A 72 -7.02 -1.02 9.64
N PHE A 73 -7.10 -0.55 8.41
CA PHE A 73 -6.64 0.78 8.02
C PHE A 73 -7.73 1.82 8.22
N GLY A 74 -7.36 3.01 8.70
CA GLY A 74 -8.21 4.18 8.72
C GLY A 74 -7.50 5.38 8.08
N GLN A 75 -8.10 5.95 7.05
CA GLN A 75 -7.67 7.23 6.48
C GLN A 75 -8.32 8.35 7.28
N VAL A 76 -7.51 9.14 7.97
CA VAL A 76 -7.99 10.27 8.77
C VAL A 76 -8.03 11.51 7.89
N PRO A 77 -9.21 12.10 7.65
CA PRO A 77 -9.30 13.36 6.91
C PRO A 77 -8.72 14.50 7.75
N ILE A 78 -8.18 15.52 7.11
CA ILE A 78 -7.64 16.69 7.82
C ILE A 78 -8.80 17.58 8.28
N ASN A 79 -9.71 17.90 7.37
CA ASN A 79 -10.83 18.83 7.61
C ASN A 79 -12.15 18.13 7.97
N GLY A 80 -12.18 16.79 7.96
CA GLY A 80 -13.37 16.01 8.26
C GLY A 80 -13.33 15.34 9.63
N ASN A 81 -14.49 14.95 10.12
CA ASN A 81 -14.67 14.28 11.41
C ASN A 81 -14.99 12.77 11.29
N VAL A 82 -14.95 12.23 10.08
CA VAL A 82 -15.25 10.81 9.83
C VAL A 82 -14.02 10.13 9.24
N VAL A 83 -13.51 9.12 9.92
CA VAL A 83 -12.41 8.29 9.42
C VAL A 83 -12.93 7.34 8.35
N ASP A 84 -12.29 7.31 7.19
CA ASP A 84 -12.58 6.33 6.14
C ASP A 84 -11.89 5.00 6.47
N TRP A 85 -12.70 3.98 6.73
CA TRP A 85 -12.28 2.62 7.07
C TRP A 85 -12.48 1.62 5.92
N ALA A 86 -13.03 2.06 4.79
CA ALA A 86 -13.40 1.18 3.67
C ALA A 86 -12.20 0.76 2.81
N SER A 87 -11.09 1.50 2.89
CA SER A 87 -9.91 1.26 2.09
C SER A 87 -8.79 0.53 2.85
N THR A 88 -7.69 0.26 2.17
CA THR A 88 -6.46 -0.30 2.75
C THR A 88 -5.24 0.48 2.28
N CYS A 89 -4.12 0.36 3.00
CA CYS A 89 -2.88 1.03 2.63
C CYS A 89 -1.71 0.06 2.60
N GLY A 90 -1.27 -0.31 1.38
CA GLY A 90 -0.14 -1.21 1.17
C GLY A 90 1.19 -0.68 1.76
N ASN A 91 1.38 0.64 1.81
CA ASN A 91 2.59 1.23 2.40
C ASN A 91 2.67 1.05 3.93
N MET A 92 1.54 0.81 4.61
CA MET A 92 1.54 0.58 6.06
C MET A 92 1.79 -0.89 6.43
N LEU A 93 1.69 -1.82 5.49
CA LEU A 93 1.88 -3.25 5.78
C LEU A 93 3.24 -3.56 6.41
N SER A 94 4.31 -2.92 5.93
CA SER A 94 5.65 -3.07 6.51
C SER A 94 5.69 -2.66 7.99
N ALA A 95 5.00 -1.55 8.33
CA ALA A 95 4.90 -1.09 9.72
C ALA A 95 4.03 -2.02 10.57
N VAL A 96 2.97 -2.63 10.00
CA VAL A 96 2.13 -3.62 10.68
C VAL A 96 2.93 -4.87 11.02
N GLY A 97 3.75 -5.39 10.09
CA GLY A 97 4.65 -6.51 10.35
C GLY A 97 5.65 -6.18 11.47
N LEU A 98 6.30 -5.03 11.38
CA LEU A 98 7.25 -4.59 12.41
C LEU A 98 6.59 -4.38 13.78
N PHE A 99 5.36 -3.85 13.82
CA PHE A 99 4.57 -3.74 15.04
C PHE A 99 4.28 -5.12 15.65
N ALA A 100 3.92 -6.10 14.82
CA ALA A 100 3.65 -7.47 15.26
C ALA A 100 4.88 -8.11 15.93
N LEU A 101 6.06 -7.90 15.37
CA LEU A 101 7.32 -8.37 15.96
C LEU A 101 7.62 -7.68 17.29
N HIS A 102 7.56 -6.34 17.34
CA HIS A 102 7.87 -5.57 18.56
C HIS A 102 6.88 -5.83 19.70
N ASN A 103 5.62 -6.11 19.39
CA ASN A 103 4.58 -6.39 20.38
C ASN A 103 4.42 -7.90 20.66
N ARG A 104 5.35 -8.74 20.20
CA ARG A 104 5.35 -10.19 20.45
C ARG A 104 4.05 -10.87 19.99
N ILE A 105 3.40 -10.36 18.93
CA ILE A 105 2.30 -11.05 18.28
C ILE A 105 2.84 -12.22 17.45
N VAL A 106 4.01 -12.04 16.84
CA VAL A 106 4.78 -13.10 16.18
C VAL A 106 6.07 -13.39 16.95
N HIS A 107 6.50 -14.63 16.93
CA HIS A 107 7.59 -15.15 17.74
C HIS A 107 8.71 -15.70 16.84
N PRO A 108 9.76 -14.92 16.55
CA PRO A 108 10.83 -15.34 15.65
C PRO A 108 11.61 -16.57 16.17
N GLU A 109 11.70 -16.76 17.49
CA GLU A 109 12.31 -17.94 18.10
C GLU A 109 11.56 -19.23 17.78
N THR A 110 10.23 -19.19 17.81
CA THR A 110 9.38 -20.33 17.45
C THR A 110 9.53 -20.62 15.95
N TYR A 111 9.45 -19.59 15.12
CA TYR A 111 9.64 -19.75 13.69
C TYR A 111 11.01 -20.33 13.33
N ALA A 112 12.08 -19.87 14.00
CA ALA A 112 13.43 -20.40 13.79
C ALA A 112 13.53 -21.88 14.19
N ALA A 113 12.88 -22.26 15.31
CA ALA A 113 12.85 -23.66 15.77
C ALA A 113 12.12 -24.57 14.77
N ASP A 114 10.94 -24.16 14.32
CA ASP A 114 10.08 -24.93 13.42
C ASP A 114 10.69 -25.12 12.01
N HIS A 115 11.60 -24.21 11.60
CA HIS A 115 12.20 -24.22 10.27
C HIS A 115 13.71 -24.54 10.26
N GLY A 116 14.27 -24.97 11.39
CA GLY A 116 15.70 -25.34 11.49
C GLY A 116 16.66 -24.15 11.28
N LEU A 117 16.24 -22.93 11.68
CA LEU A 117 16.99 -21.69 11.49
C LEU A 117 17.71 -21.21 12.76
N GLN A 118 17.78 -22.05 13.80
CA GLN A 118 18.36 -21.65 15.09
C GLN A 118 19.84 -21.26 14.99
N ASP A 119 20.57 -21.82 14.02
CA ASP A 119 21.98 -21.50 13.77
C ASP A 119 22.18 -20.38 12.76
N ALA A 120 21.13 -19.92 12.09
CA ALA A 120 21.19 -18.81 11.16
C ALA A 120 21.44 -17.50 11.92
N SER A 121 22.41 -16.71 11.46
CA SER A 121 22.67 -15.37 12.00
C SER A 121 21.57 -14.36 11.61
N THR A 122 20.93 -14.58 10.46
CA THR A 122 19.84 -13.77 9.91
C THR A 122 18.87 -14.65 9.13
N PHE A 123 17.59 -14.29 9.13
CA PHE A 123 16.57 -14.92 8.29
C PHE A 123 15.39 -13.99 8.04
N GLY A 124 14.58 -14.31 7.05
CA GLY A 124 13.31 -13.64 6.79
C GLY A 124 12.20 -14.25 7.65
N LEU A 125 11.56 -13.44 8.49
CA LEU A 125 10.38 -13.83 9.26
C LEU A 125 9.13 -13.42 8.50
N PRO A 126 8.34 -14.34 7.94
CA PRO A 126 7.08 -14.01 7.31
C PRO A 126 6.01 -13.69 8.36
N VAL A 127 5.31 -12.59 8.17
CA VAL A 127 4.13 -12.18 8.95
C VAL A 127 2.95 -12.11 8.00
N ARG A 128 1.98 -12.98 8.20
CA ARG A 128 0.76 -13.06 7.38
C ARG A 128 -0.28 -12.11 7.96
N ILE A 129 -0.77 -11.20 7.14
CA ILE A 129 -1.66 -10.12 7.55
C ILE A 129 -3.01 -10.28 6.84
N LEU A 130 -4.10 -10.33 7.61
CA LEU A 130 -5.45 -10.20 7.10
C LEU A 130 -5.84 -8.72 7.11
N MET A 131 -6.11 -8.16 5.92
CA MET A 131 -6.59 -6.79 5.77
C MET A 131 -8.11 -6.75 5.97
N ALA A 132 -8.53 -6.29 7.14
CA ALA A 132 -9.92 -6.37 7.59
C ALA A 132 -10.93 -5.62 6.70
N ALA A 133 -10.52 -4.56 6.03
CA ALA A 133 -11.40 -3.79 5.14
C ALA A 133 -11.79 -4.54 3.87
N THR A 134 -10.91 -5.40 3.36
CA THR A 134 -11.07 -6.05 2.05
C THR A 134 -11.16 -7.57 2.13
N GLY A 135 -10.88 -8.19 3.28
CA GLY A 135 -10.73 -9.63 3.43
C GLY A 135 -9.48 -10.21 2.75
N LYS A 136 -8.70 -9.37 2.07
CA LYS A 136 -7.49 -9.78 1.34
C LYS A 136 -6.33 -10.02 2.30
N ARG A 137 -5.35 -10.78 1.85
CA ARG A 137 -4.16 -11.12 2.63
C ARG A 137 -2.92 -10.47 2.05
N ALA A 138 -1.93 -10.28 2.90
CA ALA A 138 -0.57 -9.93 2.50
C ALA A 138 0.41 -10.68 3.39
N THR A 139 1.61 -10.92 2.89
CA THR A 139 2.72 -11.43 3.70
C THR A 139 3.81 -10.36 3.72
N VAL A 140 4.28 -10.06 4.91
CA VAL A 140 5.41 -9.16 5.12
C VAL A 140 6.57 -9.98 5.65
N THR A 141 7.69 -9.99 4.93
CA THR A 141 8.89 -10.69 5.36
C THR A 141 9.85 -9.71 6.02
N LEU A 142 10.02 -9.85 7.33
CA LEU A 142 10.89 -9.02 8.13
C LEU A 142 12.30 -9.61 8.18
N PRO A 143 13.35 -8.85 7.89
CA PRO A 143 14.70 -9.29 8.16
C PRO A 143 14.95 -9.36 9.67
N VAL A 144 15.21 -10.54 10.18
CA VAL A 144 15.49 -10.81 11.61
C VAL A 144 16.93 -11.23 11.78
N GLN A 145 17.58 -10.73 12.81
CA GLN A 145 18.93 -11.10 13.19
C GLN A 145 18.98 -11.74 14.58
N LYS A 146 19.83 -12.77 14.71
CA LYS A 146 20.14 -13.40 15.97
C LYS A 146 21.18 -12.55 16.72
N ARG A 147 20.94 -12.29 18.00
CA ARG A 147 21.84 -11.54 18.89
C ARG A 147 22.05 -12.31 20.19
N HIS A 148 23.19 -12.09 20.81
CA HIS A 148 23.45 -12.55 22.18
C HIS A 148 23.40 -11.34 23.11
N ARG A 149 22.44 -11.33 24.04
CA ARG A 149 22.31 -10.30 25.06
C ARG A 149 22.30 -10.94 26.45
N ARG A 150 23.25 -10.55 27.27
CA ARG A 150 23.39 -11.07 28.64
C ARG A 150 23.43 -12.62 28.73
N GLY A 151 24.03 -13.26 27.72
CA GLY A 151 24.11 -14.73 27.67
C GLY A 151 22.90 -15.46 27.07
N GLU A 152 21.83 -14.71 26.75
CA GLU A 152 20.63 -15.25 26.10
C GLU A 152 20.64 -14.98 24.60
N VAL A 153 20.04 -15.87 23.82
CA VAL A 153 19.77 -15.68 22.41
C VAL A 153 18.47 -14.88 22.26
N VAL A 154 18.54 -13.76 21.55
CA VAL A 154 17.37 -12.95 21.20
C VAL A 154 17.33 -12.76 19.69
N TYR A 155 16.13 -12.71 19.14
CA TYR A 155 15.89 -12.43 17.74
C TYR A 155 15.23 -11.05 17.62
N GLU A 156 15.87 -10.18 16.86
CA GLU A 156 15.45 -8.77 16.73
C GLU A 156 15.32 -8.40 15.26
N PHE A 157 14.56 -7.34 14.97
CA PHE A 157 14.56 -6.73 13.65
C PHE A 157 15.99 -6.35 13.26
N SER A 158 16.40 -6.68 12.05
CA SER A 158 17.74 -6.37 11.55
C SER A 158 18.04 -4.87 11.64
N ASN A 159 19.30 -4.54 11.89
CA ASN A 159 19.78 -3.16 11.83
C ASN A 159 20.66 -2.90 10.58
N VAL A 160 20.70 -3.84 9.64
CA VAL A 160 21.44 -3.67 8.38
C VAL A 160 20.66 -2.71 7.50
N ALA A 161 21.17 -1.49 7.36
CA ALA A 161 20.55 -0.44 6.56
C ALA A 161 21.05 -0.55 5.11
N ASP A 162 20.39 -1.37 4.32
CA ASP A 162 20.77 -1.71 2.94
C ASP A 162 19.77 -1.20 1.87
N THR A 163 18.62 -0.72 2.31
CA THR A 163 17.51 -0.35 1.42
C THR A 163 17.18 1.13 1.49
N SER A 164 17.16 1.77 0.33
CA SER A 164 16.65 3.13 0.13
C SER A 164 15.27 3.10 -0.49
N ILE A 165 14.37 3.94 0.02
CA ILE A 165 13.04 4.15 -0.55
C ILE A 165 12.93 5.58 -1.06
N ALA A 166 12.51 5.76 -2.30
CA ALA A 166 12.35 7.07 -2.91
C ALA A 166 11.45 7.99 -2.05
N GLY A 167 11.94 9.18 -1.72
CA GLY A 167 11.26 10.14 -0.86
C GLY A 167 11.41 9.89 0.64
N VAL A 168 12.16 8.85 1.05
CA VAL A 168 12.50 8.58 2.46
C VAL A 168 14.00 8.81 2.66
N PRO A 169 14.41 9.74 3.53
CA PRO A 169 15.83 10.00 3.75
C PRO A 169 16.56 8.80 4.38
N GLY A 170 17.78 8.56 3.89
CA GLY A 170 18.67 7.53 4.42
C GLY A 170 18.33 6.11 3.95
N GLN A 171 18.89 5.14 4.66
CA GLN A 171 18.68 3.70 4.43
C GLN A 171 18.13 3.04 5.69
N SER A 172 17.43 1.95 5.49
CA SER A 172 16.88 1.10 6.56
C SER A 172 16.86 -0.35 6.08
N PRO A 173 16.65 -1.33 6.97
CA PRO A 173 16.47 -2.71 6.56
C PRO A 173 15.28 -2.84 5.61
N GLY A 174 15.48 -3.56 4.50
CA GLY A 174 14.43 -3.82 3.54
C GLY A 174 13.39 -4.79 4.10
N ILE A 175 12.13 -4.44 3.96
CA ILE A 175 10.97 -5.27 4.33
C ILE A 175 10.25 -5.63 3.04
N GLU A 176 10.23 -6.91 2.72
CA GLU A 176 9.50 -7.41 1.56
C GLU A 176 8.00 -7.49 1.88
N VAL A 177 7.18 -6.99 0.97
CA VAL A 177 5.72 -7.08 1.03
C VAL A 177 5.25 -7.87 -0.17
N SER A 178 4.59 -9.00 0.08
CA SER A 178 3.98 -9.85 -0.93
C SER A 178 2.47 -9.82 -0.78
N THR A 179 1.77 -9.57 -1.89
CA THR A 179 0.31 -9.53 -1.94
C THR A 179 -0.16 -10.50 -3.02
N PRO A 180 -0.90 -11.56 -2.67
CA PRO A 180 -1.49 -12.45 -3.66
C PRO A 180 -2.50 -11.67 -4.50
N LEU A 181 -2.56 -12.02 -5.78
CA LEU A 181 -3.55 -11.52 -6.71
C LEU A 181 -4.72 -12.51 -6.77
N GLU A 182 -5.92 -11.98 -6.73
CA GLU A 182 -7.12 -12.77 -6.92
C GLU A 182 -7.36 -13.01 -8.41
N SER A 183 -8.28 -13.91 -8.73
CA SER A 183 -8.43 -14.63 -9.99
C SER A 183 -8.52 -13.80 -11.28
N SER A 184 -8.78 -12.50 -11.23
CA SER A 184 -8.75 -11.63 -12.40
C SER A 184 -8.21 -10.26 -12.03
N THR A 185 -7.03 -9.96 -12.56
CA THR A 185 -6.43 -8.63 -12.43
C THR A 185 -6.91 -7.64 -13.49
N LEU A 186 -7.68 -8.12 -14.46
CA LEU A 186 -8.28 -7.33 -15.54
C LEU A 186 -9.80 -7.29 -15.35
N PRO A 187 -10.35 -6.27 -14.67
CA PRO A 187 -11.78 -6.23 -14.34
C PRO A 187 -12.70 -6.12 -15.56
N THR A 188 -12.19 -5.69 -16.71
CA THR A 188 -12.93 -5.68 -17.98
C THR A 188 -12.74 -6.96 -18.79
N GLY A 189 -11.80 -7.83 -18.40
CA GLY A 189 -11.35 -8.98 -19.19
C GLY A 189 -10.39 -8.64 -20.33
N ASN A 190 -10.15 -7.37 -20.60
CA ASN A 190 -9.28 -6.89 -21.68
C ASN A 190 -7.97 -6.35 -21.11
N VAL A 191 -6.86 -6.59 -21.80
CA VAL A 191 -5.57 -5.95 -21.51
C VAL A 191 -5.62 -4.46 -21.88
N ARG A 192 -6.38 -4.13 -22.95
CA ARG A 192 -6.55 -2.76 -23.44
C ARG A 192 -8.03 -2.49 -23.71
N ASP A 193 -8.54 -1.44 -23.14
CA ASP A 193 -9.86 -0.89 -23.39
C ASP A 193 -9.74 0.44 -24.16
N ILE A 194 -10.80 0.79 -24.89
CA ILE A 194 -10.94 2.10 -25.52
C ILE A 194 -12.09 2.82 -24.84
N LEU A 195 -11.79 3.94 -24.19
CA LEU A 195 -12.79 4.76 -23.51
C LEU A 195 -13.10 6.00 -24.36
N ASP A 196 -14.38 6.26 -24.58
CA ASP A 196 -14.81 7.54 -25.13
C ASP A 196 -14.92 8.56 -24.00
N VAL A 197 -14.11 9.61 -24.08
CA VAL A 197 -14.11 10.72 -23.14
C VAL A 197 -14.20 12.02 -23.95
N ASP A 198 -15.32 12.71 -23.85
CA ASP A 198 -15.60 13.96 -24.56
C ASP A 198 -15.38 13.85 -26.09
N GLY A 199 -15.81 12.73 -26.68
CA GLY A 199 -15.69 12.45 -28.12
C GLY A 199 -14.28 12.05 -28.57
N ARG A 200 -13.38 11.74 -27.63
CA ARG A 200 -12.04 11.22 -27.91
C ARG A 200 -11.94 9.78 -27.49
N SER A 201 -11.48 8.92 -28.37
CA SER A 201 -11.17 7.51 -28.08
C SER A 201 -9.82 7.40 -27.39
N ILE A 202 -9.81 7.11 -26.10
CA ILE A 202 -8.59 7.02 -25.27
C ILE A 202 -8.30 5.56 -24.93
N PRO A 203 -7.17 5.00 -25.42
CA PRO A 203 -6.73 3.67 -25.02
C PRO A 203 -6.25 3.66 -23.57
N VAL A 204 -6.66 2.66 -22.80
CA VAL A 204 -6.26 2.47 -21.40
C VAL A 204 -6.00 1.00 -21.10
N THR A 205 -5.27 0.73 -20.05
CA THR A 205 -5.22 -0.58 -19.39
C THR A 205 -5.80 -0.40 -17.97
N ILE A 206 -6.84 -1.17 -17.62
CA ILE A 206 -7.47 -1.12 -16.31
C ILE A 206 -7.06 -2.38 -15.54
N VAL A 207 -6.38 -2.18 -14.40
CA VAL A 207 -5.88 -3.27 -13.56
C VAL A 207 -6.43 -3.13 -12.15
N ASP A 208 -6.92 -4.23 -11.58
CA ASP A 208 -7.17 -4.34 -10.14
C ASP A 208 -6.09 -5.22 -9.50
N ALA A 209 -5.16 -4.57 -8.84
CA ALA A 209 -4.12 -5.21 -8.02
C ALA A 209 -4.27 -4.76 -6.54
N GLY A 210 -5.51 -4.78 -6.05
CA GLY A 210 -5.90 -4.37 -4.71
C GLY A 210 -6.74 -3.09 -4.68
N ILE A 211 -6.53 -2.17 -5.61
CA ILE A 211 -7.40 -1.03 -5.90
C ILE A 211 -7.40 -0.83 -7.42
N PRO A 212 -8.58 -0.75 -8.06
CA PRO A 212 -8.67 -0.48 -9.48
C PRO A 212 -7.85 0.75 -9.90
N THR A 213 -7.05 0.60 -10.94
CA THR A 213 -6.16 1.64 -11.44
C THR A 213 -6.24 1.71 -12.96
N VAL A 214 -6.47 2.89 -13.49
CA VAL A 214 -6.51 3.21 -14.92
C VAL A 214 -5.13 3.70 -15.33
N LEU A 215 -4.50 3.00 -16.27
CA LEU A 215 -3.20 3.32 -16.83
C LEU A 215 -3.41 3.90 -18.22
N VAL A 216 -2.96 5.12 -18.45
CA VAL A 216 -3.20 5.89 -19.67
C VAL A 216 -1.90 6.56 -20.13
N ARG A 217 -1.66 6.63 -21.44
CA ARG A 217 -0.53 7.40 -21.95
C ARG A 217 -0.70 8.89 -21.65
N ALA A 218 0.35 9.53 -21.15
CA ALA A 218 0.33 10.96 -20.85
C ALA A 218 -0.10 11.81 -22.07
N ALA A 219 0.39 11.44 -23.25
CA ALA A 219 0.07 12.12 -24.51
C ALA A 219 -1.43 12.07 -24.86
N ASP A 220 -2.15 10.99 -24.53
CA ASP A 220 -3.58 10.87 -24.79
C ASP A 220 -4.43 11.84 -23.93
N LEU A 221 -3.86 12.31 -22.82
CA LEU A 221 -4.43 13.35 -21.98
C LEU A 221 -3.83 14.75 -22.27
N GLY A 222 -3.05 14.88 -23.36
CA GLY A 222 -2.44 16.15 -23.77
C GLY A 222 -1.27 16.58 -22.90
N VAL A 223 -0.61 15.64 -22.22
CA VAL A 223 0.61 15.89 -21.42
C VAL A 223 1.82 15.45 -22.23
N ASP A 224 2.65 16.38 -22.63
CA ASP A 224 3.86 16.12 -23.42
C ASP A 224 5.09 15.79 -22.55
N ALA A 225 6.23 15.55 -23.21
CA ALA A 225 7.48 15.17 -22.53
C ALA A 225 8.02 16.30 -21.63
N THR A 226 7.72 17.56 -21.88
CA THR A 226 8.15 18.69 -21.05
C THR A 226 7.28 18.90 -19.84
N GLN A 227 6.01 18.55 -19.96
CA GLN A 227 5.04 18.63 -18.87
C GLN A 227 5.16 17.45 -17.91
N ILE A 228 5.32 16.22 -18.42
CA ILE A 228 5.37 15.02 -17.59
C ILE A 228 6.55 15.01 -16.60
N VAL A 229 7.62 15.73 -16.88
CA VAL A 229 8.79 15.86 -16.00
C VAL A 229 8.61 16.90 -14.89
N GLN A 230 7.55 17.67 -14.94
CA GLN A 230 7.24 18.69 -13.93
C GLN A 230 6.90 18.05 -12.56
N THR A 231 6.96 18.90 -11.53
CA THR A 231 6.59 18.49 -10.17
C THR A 231 5.09 18.22 -10.05
N ALA A 232 4.69 17.39 -9.08
CA ALA A 232 3.29 17.15 -8.77
C ALA A 232 2.54 18.46 -8.51
N ALA A 233 3.15 19.40 -7.78
CA ALA A 233 2.55 20.70 -7.46
C ALA A 233 2.34 21.58 -8.71
N ALA A 234 3.23 21.51 -9.70
CA ALA A 234 3.06 22.25 -10.95
C ALA A 234 1.93 21.64 -11.80
N LEU A 235 1.87 20.30 -11.89
CA LEU A 235 0.78 19.62 -12.60
C LEU A 235 -0.58 19.85 -11.92
N ASP A 236 -0.62 19.99 -10.60
CA ASP A 236 -1.84 20.29 -9.84
C ASP A 236 -2.43 21.67 -10.14
N GLN A 237 -1.69 22.57 -10.78
CA GLN A 237 -2.22 23.87 -11.22
C GLN A 237 -2.99 23.79 -12.54
N ASP A 238 -2.88 22.71 -13.31
CA ASP A 238 -3.63 22.52 -14.57
C ASP A 238 -5.02 21.95 -14.30
N SER A 239 -5.97 22.84 -14.08
CA SER A 239 -7.38 22.47 -13.85
C SER A 239 -8.02 21.74 -15.04
N ALA A 240 -7.58 22.05 -16.28
CA ALA A 240 -8.09 21.38 -17.48
C ALA A 240 -7.58 19.94 -17.56
N LEU A 241 -6.33 19.67 -17.15
CA LEU A 241 -5.80 18.31 -17.03
C LEU A 241 -6.57 17.53 -15.94
N HIS A 242 -6.82 18.13 -14.78
CA HIS A 242 -7.62 17.50 -13.73
C HIS A 242 -9.03 17.14 -14.21
N ALA A 243 -9.69 18.02 -14.96
CA ALA A 243 -11.01 17.72 -15.53
C ALA A 243 -10.97 16.52 -16.48
N ARG A 244 -9.95 16.43 -17.36
CA ARG A 244 -9.76 15.28 -18.27
C ARG A 244 -9.48 13.98 -17.51
N ILE A 245 -8.64 14.02 -16.48
CA ILE A 245 -8.33 12.86 -15.62
C ILE A 245 -9.60 12.38 -14.92
N GLU A 246 -10.40 13.29 -14.36
CA GLU A 246 -11.62 12.92 -13.66
C GLU A 246 -12.68 12.36 -14.63
N ALA A 247 -12.85 12.94 -15.81
CA ALA A 247 -13.74 12.41 -16.85
C ALA A 247 -13.33 10.98 -17.25
N LEU A 248 -12.03 10.74 -17.47
CA LEU A 248 -11.50 9.41 -17.75
C LEU A 248 -11.77 8.41 -16.59
N ARG A 249 -11.53 8.84 -15.35
CA ARG A 249 -11.78 8.05 -14.13
C ARG A 249 -13.24 7.63 -13.99
N GLN A 250 -14.15 8.57 -14.19
CA GLN A 250 -15.60 8.33 -14.16
C GLN A 250 -16.04 7.40 -15.29
N ARG A 251 -15.48 7.56 -16.48
CA ARG A 251 -15.79 6.68 -17.61
C ARG A 251 -15.30 5.26 -17.40
N ALA A 252 -14.08 5.08 -16.87
CA ALA A 252 -13.53 3.78 -16.53
C ALA A 252 -14.37 3.05 -15.47
N ALA A 253 -14.86 3.77 -14.48
CA ALA A 253 -15.74 3.20 -13.45
C ALA A 253 -17.07 2.66 -14.01
N GLN A 254 -17.49 3.07 -15.21
CA GLN A 254 -18.70 2.58 -15.84
C GLN A 254 -18.52 1.30 -16.67
N CYS A 255 -17.27 0.84 -16.85
CA CYS A 255 -17.00 -0.32 -17.71
C CYS A 255 -17.59 -1.62 -17.16
N THR A 256 -17.59 -1.82 -15.84
CA THR A 256 -18.17 -3.00 -15.20
C THR A 256 -18.92 -2.64 -13.90
N PRO A 257 -19.85 -3.49 -13.43
CA PRO A 257 -20.53 -3.29 -12.15
C PRO A 257 -19.56 -3.20 -10.97
N GLU A 258 -18.49 -3.99 -10.98
CA GLU A 258 -17.48 -4.04 -9.92
C GLU A 258 -16.68 -2.71 -9.86
N LEU A 259 -16.25 -2.19 -11.01
CA LEU A 259 -15.59 -0.90 -11.11
C LEU A 259 -16.49 0.25 -10.65
N ARG A 260 -17.79 0.16 -10.98
CA ARG A 260 -18.79 1.12 -10.52
C ARG A 260 -18.99 1.06 -9.01
N ALA A 261 -19.04 -0.14 -8.44
CA ALA A 261 -19.15 -0.32 -6.99
C ALA A 261 -17.91 0.15 -6.24
N ALA A 262 -16.72 0.05 -6.87
CA ALA A 262 -15.46 0.53 -6.30
C ALA A 262 -15.27 2.06 -6.39
N LEU A 263 -16.14 2.78 -7.11
CA LEU A 263 -16.01 4.22 -7.31
C LEU A 263 -16.13 4.99 -6.00
N CYS A 264 -15.05 5.64 -5.62
CA CYS A 264 -14.99 6.54 -4.47
C CYS A 264 -13.92 7.62 -4.72
N SER A 265 -13.63 8.47 -3.76
CA SER A 265 -12.62 9.53 -3.91
C SER A 265 -11.21 8.98 -4.20
N SER A 266 -10.88 7.77 -3.74
CA SER A 266 -9.55 7.15 -3.87
C SER A 266 -9.48 6.03 -4.92
N ALA A 267 -10.60 5.67 -5.58
CA ALA A 267 -10.67 4.60 -6.58
C ALA A 267 -11.72 4.91 -7.67
N PRO A 268 -11.50 4.48 -8.93
CA PRO A 268 -10.22 4.03 -9.47
C PRO A 268 -9.12 5.09 -9.36
N LYS A 269 -7.86 4.67 -9.22
CA LYS A 269 -6.72 5.58 -9.39
C LYS A 269 -6.45 5.82 -10.88
N VAL A 270 -5.75 6.89 -11.20
CA VAL A 270 -5.27 7.14 -12.56
C VAL A 270 -3.76 7.30 -12.53
N VAL A 271 -3.06 6.65 -13.45
CA VAL A 271 -1.61 6.82 -13.63
C VAL A 271 -1.33 7.23 -15.06
N LEU A 272 -0.74 8.40 -15.23
CA LEU A 272 -0.21 8.85 -16.51
C LEU A 272 1.11 8.14 -16.75
N VAL A 273 1.23 7.44 -17.87
CA VAL A 273 2.40 6.65 -18.28
C VAL A 273 3.08 7.33 -19.47
N HIS A 274 4.40 7.45 -19.40
CA HIS A 274 5.24 8.01 -20.45
C HIS A 274 6.46 7.11 -20.66
N PRO A 275 6.99 6.97 -21.88
CA PRO A 275 8.29 6.34 -22.10
C PRO A 275 9.37 6.89 -21.17
N ARG A 276 10.37 6.09 -20.81
CA ARG A 276 11.44 6.54 -19.94
C ARG A 276 12.07 7.83 -20.47
N THR A 277 12.33 8.75 -19.58
CA THR A 277 12.86 10.08 -19.87
C THR A 277 13.56 10.62 -18.65
N GLN A 278 14.74 11.22 -18.82
CA GLN A 278 15.47 11.86 -17.72
C GLN A 278 14.63 12.95 -17.07
N TYR A 279 14.60 12.99 -15.75
CA TYR A 279 13.88 14.03 -15.01
C TYR A 279 14.59 14.36 -13.68
N THR A 280 14.16 15.46 -13.06
CA THR A 280 14.61 15.86 -11.72
C THR A 280 13.51 15.55 -10.69
N THR A 281 13.88 14.88 -9.61
CA THR A 281 12.96 14.54 -8.51
C THR A 281 12.58 15.78 -7.71
N SER A 282 11.54 15.64 -6.86
CA SER A 282 11.11 16.70 -5.93
C SER A 282 12.20 17.12 -4.93
N SER A 283 13.23 16.29 -4.72
CA SER A 283 14.40 16.57 -3.87
C SER A 283 15.61 17.12 -4.65
N GLY A 284 15.46 17.37 -5.95
CA GLY A 284 16.52 17.95 -6.79
C GLY A 284 17.50 16.95 -7.38
N HIS A 285 17.32 15.63 -7.19
CA HIS A 285 18.18 14.61 -7.78
C HIS A 285 17.78 14.33 -9.22
N THR A 286 18.74 14.19 -10.12
CA THR A 286 18.51 13.75 -11.49
C THR A 286 18.41 12.22 -11.53
N VAL A 287 17.37 11.71 -12.16
CA VAL A 287 17.17 10.29 -12.49
C VAL A 287 17.39 10.12 -13.98
N ALA A 288 18.33 9.27 -14.36
CA ALA A 288 18.61 8.99 -15.77
C ALA A 288 17.50 8.13 -16.38
N GLU A 289 17.30 8.22 -17.69
CA GLU A 289 16.33 7.39 -18.40
C GLU A 289 16.64 5.88 -18.26
N THR A 290 17.92 5.52 -18.14
CA THR A 290 18.36 4.13 -17.95
C THR A 290 18.03 3.55 -16.59
N ASP A 291 17.66 4.39 -15.61
CA ASP A 291 17.35 3.97 -14.24
C ASP A 291 15.87 3.53 -14.07
N MET A 292 15.10 3.54 -15.15
CA MET A 292 13.69 3.18 -15.15
C MET A 292 13.25 2.55 -16.47
N ASP A 293 12.12 1.84 -16.45
CA ASP A 293 11.46 1.31 -17.64
C ASP A 293 10.46 2.30 -18.22
N VAL A 294 9.75 3.02 -17.37
CA VAL A 294 8.76 4.06 -17.73
C VAL A 294 8.77 5.20 -16.71
N LEU A 295 8.38 6.40 -17.15
CA LEU A 295 8.11 7.54 -16.27
C LEU A 295 6.61 7.65 -15.99
N VAL A 296 6.24 7.89 -14.72
CA VAL A 296 4.82 7.95 -14.33
C VAL A 296 4.48 9.16 -13.46
N ARG A 297 3.21 9.60 -13.56
CA ARG A 297 2.60 10.57 -12.65
C ARG A 297 1.28 9.99 -12.12
N PRO A 298 1.28 9.49 -10.87
CA PRO A 298 0.09 8.90 -10.27
C PRO A 298 -0.83 9.96 -9.69
N VAL A 299 -2.15 9.77 -9.86
CA VAL A 299 -3.20 10.64 -9.35
C VAL A 299 -4.12 9.85 -8.41
N SER A 300 -4.42 10.43 -7.27
CA SER A 300 -5.37 9.86 -6.29
C SER A 300 -6.01 10.99 -5.48
N VAL A 301 -7.29 10.84 -5.18
CA VAL A 301 -8.05 11.84 -4.41
C VAL A 301 -7.98 13.24 -5.08
N GLY A 302 -8.05 13.27 -6.42
CA GLY A 302 -8.03 14.50 -7.20
C GLY A 302 -6.71 15.28 -7.23
N GLN A 303 -5.59 14.67 -6.83
CA GLN A 303 -4.27 15.33 -6.79
C GLN A 303 -3.18 14.42 -7.36
N PHE A 304 -2.15 15.02 -7.96
CA PHE A 304 -0.92 14.32 -8.30
C PHE A 304 -0.16 13.93 -7.05
N HIS A 305 0.09 12.64 -6.90
CA HIS A 305 0.75 12.10 -5.71
C HIS A 305 2.27 12.36 -5.78
N ARG A 306 2.87 12.74 -4.65
CA ARG A 306 4.31 13.07 -4.56
C ARG A 306 5.23 11.85 -4.67
N SER A 307 4.68 10.64 -4.55
CA SER A 307 5.36 9.36 -4.77
C SER A 307 4.36 8.34 -5.26
N ILE A 308 4.81 7.25 -5.90
CA ILE A 308 3.86 6.21 -6.33
C ILE A 308 3.30 5.43 -5.14
N MET A 309 1.98 5.28 -5.09
CA MET A 309 1.31 4.45 -4.11
C MET A 309 1.60 2.97 -4.39
N ALA A 310 1.72 2.14 -3.34
CA ALA A 310 1.99 0.70 -3.50
C ALA A 310 0.97 0.01 -4.40
N THR A 311 -0.32 0.32 -4.27
CA THR A 311 -1.39 -0.25 -5.10
C THR A 311 -1.27 0.17 -6.57
N ALA A 312 -0.87 1.42 -6.85
CA ALA A 312 -0.61 1.87 -8.23
C ALA A 312 0.66 1.22 -8.80
N LEU A 313 1.73 1.09 -8.01
CA LEU A 313 2.93 0.36 -8.41
C LEU A 313 2.63 -1.12 -8.68
N SER A 314 1.77 -1.73 -7.87
CA SER A 314 1.27 -3.08 -8.10
C SER A 314 0.54 -3.21 -9.42
N ALA A 315 -0.37 -2.28 -9.74
CA ALA A 315 -1.07 -2.24 -11.02
C ALA A 315 -0.12 -2.06 -12.21
N MET A 316 0.91 -1.22 -12.05
CA MET A 316 1.97 -1.06 -13.06
C MET A 316 2.73 -2.35 -13.32
N ALA A 317 3.08 -3.09 -12.26
CA ALA A 317 3.80 -4.36 -12.38
C ALA A 317 2.95 -5.44 -13.08
N VAL A 318 1.67 -5.55 -12.71
CA VAL A 318 0.72 -6.46 -13.38
C VAL A 318 0.54 -6.08 -14.84
N ALA A 319 0.32 -4.80 -15.15
CA ALA A 319 0.19 -4.35 -16.52
C ALA A 319 1.45 -4.62 -17.34
N HIS A 320 2.64 -4.44 -16.74
CA HIS A 320 3.91 -4.72 -17.42
C HIS A 320 4.05 -6.20 -17.81
N ALA A 321 3.45 -7.12 -17.07
CA ALA A 321 3.44 -8.54 -17.43
C ALA A 321 2.61 -8.85 -18.69
N TYR A 322 1.63 -8.01 -19.03
CA TYR A 322 0.80 -8.17 -20.23
C TYR A 322 1.41 -7.48 -21.45
N PRO A 323 1.74 -8.20 -22.55
CA PRO A 323 2.44 -7.64 -23.73
C PRO A 323 1.75 -6.42 -24.36
N ASP A 324 0.40 -6.45 -24.45
CA ASP A 324 -0.38 -5.42 -25.15
C ASP A 324 -0.86 -4.27 -24.24
N SER A 325 -0.34 -4.18 -23.03
CA SER A 325 -0.73 -3.11 -22.10
C SER A 325 -0.11 -1.77 -22.47
N ILE A 326 -0.74 -0.69 -22.02
CA ILE A 326 -0.21 0.68 -22.12
C ILE A 326 1.19 0.80 -21.50
N VAL A 327 1.45 0.08 -20.41
CA VAL A 327 2.75 0.10 -19.71
C VAL A 327 3.83 -0.57 -20.54
N ARG A 328 3.53 -1.73 -21.10
CA ARG A 328 4.48 -2.48 -21.95
C ARG A 328 4.80 -1.72 -23.23
N GLU A 329 3.78 -1.11 -23.84
CA GLU A 329 3.97 -0.23 -24.99
C GLU A 329 4.90 0.94 -24.69
N ALA A 330 4.66 1.66 -23.58
CA ALA A 330 5.49 2.81 -23.19
C ALA A 330 6.94 2.39 -22.89
N ALA A 331 7.15 1.25 -22.22
CA ALA A 331 8.48 0.70 -21.97
C ALA A 331 9.21 0.39 -23.28
N ALA A 332 8.55 -0.26 -24.23
CA ALA A 332 9.10 -0.58 -25.55
C ALA A 332 9.44 0.68 -26.36
N GLN A 333 8.57 1.69 -26.35
CA GLN A 333 8.82 2.99 -26.99
C GLN A 333 10.04 3.70 -26.40
N GLY A 334 10.26 3.56 -25.09
CA GLY A 334 11.47 4.06 -24.43
C GLY A 334 12.71 3.20 -24.67
N GLY A 335 12.61 2.05 -25.34
CA GLY A 335 13.70 1.11 -25.51
C GLY A 335 14.11 0.40 -24.22
N ALA A 336 13.22 0.28 -23.24
CA ALA A 336 13.48 -0.46 -22.03
C ALA A 336 13.37 -1.97 -22.29
N PRO A 337 14.35 -2.78 -21.85
CA PRO A 337 14.24 -4.23 -21.95
C PRO A 337 13.19 -4.76 -20.99
N VAL A 338 12.54 -5.85 -21.38
CA VAL A 338 11.65 -6.56 -20.45
C VAL A 338 12.50 -7.33 -19.45
N THR A 339 12.44 -6.95 -18.19
CA THR A 339 13.15 -7.63 -17.11
C THR A 339 12.30 -8.81 -16.62
N GLN A 340 12.49 -9.97 -17.27
CA GLN A 340 11.85 -11.23 -16.87
C GLN A 340 12.90 -12.27 -16.51
N LYS A 341 12.74 -12.91 -15.36
CA LYS A 341 13.60 -13.99 -14.88
C LYS A 341 12.74 -15.17 -14.41
N GLY A 342 12.67 -16.21 -15.24
CA GLY A 342 11.73 -17.31 -14.98
C GLY A 342 10.29 -16.80 -14.91
N ASP A 343 9.61 -17.14 -13.84
CA ASP A 343 8.22 -16.74 -13.56
C ASP A 343 8.10 -15.35 -12.91
N GLN A 344 9.14 -14.54 -12.95
CA GLN A 344 9.17 -13.19 -12.37
C GLN A 344 9.29 -12.14 -13.45
N CYS A 345 8.39 -11.15 -13.44
CA CYS A 345 8.44 -9.98 -14.30
C CYS A 345 8.58 -8.74 -13.42
N THR A 346 9.66 -7.98 -13.58
CA THR A 346 9.96 -6.80 -12.77
C THR A 346 9.83 -5.55 -13.61
N ILE A 347 9.24 -4.50 -13.02
CA ILE A 347 9.23 -3.14 -13.56
C ILE A 347 9.87 -2.18 -12.57
N THR A 348 10.64 -1.23 -13.09
CA THR A 348 11.12 -0.05 -12.37
C THR A 348 10.50 1.20 -12.98
N VAL A 349 9.75 1.94 -12.17
CA VAL A 349 9.08 3.18 -12.61
C VAL A 349 9.78 4.41 -12.07
N GLY A 350 10.02 5.40 -12.91
CA GLY A 350 10.39 6.75 -12.51
C GLY A 350 9.15 7.49 -12.00
N GLN A 351 9.23 8.14 -10.85
CA GLN A 351 8.10 8.82 -10.22
C GLN A 351 8.60 10.07 -9.44
N PRO A 352 7.74 11.01 -8.99
CA PRO A 352 8.19 12.31 -8.49
C PRO A 352 9.29 12.28 -7.43
N ALA A 353 9.36 11.26 -6.59
CA ALA A 353 10.34 11.16 -5.51
C ALA A 353 11.62 10.35 -5.89
N GLY A 354 11.69 9.74 -7.07
CA GLY A 354 12.81 8.88 -7.51
C GLY A 354 12.33 7.68 -8.29
N THR A 355 12.95 6.51 -8.12
CA THR A 355 12.50 5.26 -8.75
C THR A 355 11.86 4.32 -7.75
N SER A 356 11.01 3.44 -8.23
CA SER A 356 10.39 2.37 -7.43
C SER A 356 10.20 1.12 -8.28
N SER A 357 10.49 -0.04 -7.71
CA SER A 357 10.36 -1.32 -8.41
C SER A 357 9.31 -2.22 -7.76
N ALA A 358 8.67 -3.04 -8.57
CA ALA A 358 7.84 -4.14 -8.12
C ALA A 358 7.98 -5.33 -9.08
N THR A 359 7.84 -6.53 -8.51
CA THR A 359 7.93 -7.79 -9.23
C THR A 359 6.59 -8.50 -9.17
N VAL A 360 6.12 -8.96 -10.30
CA VAL A 360 4.98 -9.87 -10.43
C VAL A 360 5.50 -11.29 -10.51
N GLN A 361 4.92 -12.19 -9.73
CA GLN A 361 5.06 -13.64 -9.89
C GLN A 361 4.01 -14.11 -10.87
N LEU A 362 4.42 -14.95 -11.82
CA LEU A 362 3.57 -15.51 -12.84
C LEU A 362 3.38 -17.01 -12.62
N SER A 363 2.26 -17.54 -13.07
CA SER A 363 2.06 -18.97 -13.28
C SER A 363 1.60 -19.15 -14.74
N GLY A 364 2.52 -19.55 -15.61
CA GLY A 364 2.37 -19.34 -17.05
C GLY A 364 2.31 -17.85 -17.34
N ASP A 365 1.26 -17.38 -18.02
CA ASP A 365 1.06 -15.96 -18.32
C ASP A 365 0.20 -15.22 -17.28
N ALA A 366 -0.27 -15.91 -16.26
CA ALA A 366 -1.17 -15.34 -15.27
C ALA A 366 -0.41 -14.74 -14.06
N PRO A 367 -0.60 -13.46 -13.74
CA PRO A 367 -0.12 -12.85 -12.51
C PRO A 367 -0.74 -13.51 -11.26
N THR A 368 0.09 -13.94 -10.31
CA THR A 368 -0.36 -14.64 -9.08
C THR A 368 -0.08 -13.88 -7.79
N SER A 369 1.00 -13.11 -7.75
CA SER A 369 1.30 -12.25 -6.60
C SER A 369 2.22 -11.11 -7.02
N ILE A 370 2.24 -10.09 -6.20
CA ILE A 370 3.13 -8.93 -6.36
C ILE A 370 4.04 -8.85 -5.16
N VAL A 371 5.31 -8.57 -5.43
CA VAL A 371 6.34 -8.37 -4.40
C VAL A 371 6.96 -6.99 -4.60
N TYR A 372 7.06 -6.22 -3.52
CA TYR A 372 7.75 -4.94 -3.49
C TYR A 372 8.42 -4.71 -2.14
N THR A 373 9.48 -3.91 -2.12
CA THR A 373 10.21 -3.60 -0.88
C THR A 373 9.73 -2.28 -0.28
N ARG A 374 9.64 -2.25 1.04
CA ARG A 374 9.39 -1.06 1.88
C ARG A 374 10.36 -1.04 3.04
N THR A 375 10.33 0.03 3.79
CA THR A 375 11.04 0.16 5.06
C THR A 375 10.07 0.63 6.14
N ALA A 376 10.39 0.34 7.39
CA ALA A 376 9.67 0.86 8.54
C ALA A 376 10.60 0.99 9.73
N ARG A 377 10.30 1.92 10.64
CA ARG A 377 10.98 2.03 11.93
C ARG A 377 9.99 2.42 13.02
N ARG A 378 10.23 1.96 14.22
CA ARG A 378 9.51 2.46 15.39
C ARG A 378 10.04 3.85 15.74
N ILE A 379 9.14 4.82 15.85
CA ILE A 379 9.47 6.20 16.28
C ILE A 379 9.30 6.30 17.78
N MET A 380 8.17 5.83 18.30
CA MET A 380 7.82 5.88 19.71
C MET A 380 6.86 4.75 20.08
N ASP A 381 6.73 4.49 21.35
CA ASP A 381 5.71 3.65 21.95
C ASP A 381 5.23 4.36 23.22
N GLY A 382 3.92 4.42 23.43
CA GLY A 382 3.36 5.18 24.56
C GLY A 382 1.84 5.28 24.53
N LEU A 383 1.33 6.12 25.41
CA LEU A 383 -0.07 6.50 25.55
C LEU A 383 -0.31 7.84 24.90
N VAL A 384 -1.50 8.01 24.39
CA VAL A 384 -2.04 9.30 23.96
C VAL A 384 -3.18 9.65 24.90
N ASP A 385 -3.09 10.79 25.57
CA ASP A 385 -4.17 11.29 26.37
C ASP A 385 -5.29 11.82 25.48
N VAL A 386 -6.51 11.41 25.79
CA VAL A 386 -7.71 11.83 25.08
C VAL A 386 -8.48 12.76 25.99
N PRO A 387 -8.92 13.94 25.52
CA PRO A 387 -9.72 14.85 26.32
C PRO A 387 -10.96 14.15 26.90
N GLU A 388 -11.29 14.43 28.16
CA GLU A 388 -12.34 13.74 28.92
C GLU A 388 -13.70 13.74 28.20
N HIS A 389 -14.10 14.88 27.64
CA HIS A 389 -15.35 14.98 26.88
C HIS A 389 -15.42 14.09 25.62
N VAL A 390 -14.24 13.68 25.08
CA VAL A 390 -14.15 12.71 23.98
C VAL A 390 -14.22 11.29 24.52
N ALA A 391 -13.55 11.01 25.63
CA ALA A 391 -13.55 9.69 26.27
C ALA A 391 -14.95 9.30 26.79
N GLU A 392 -15.67 10.22 27.43
CA GLU A 392 -17.04 10.02 27.92
C GLU A 392 -18.03 9.64 26.80
N ARG A 393 -17.86 10.24 25.61
CA ARG A 393 -18.73 9.96 24.46
C ARG A 393 -18.64 8.50 23.95
N TRP A 394 -17.53 7.83 24.24
CA TRP A 394 -17.27 6.46 23.78
C TRP A 394 -17.50 5.38 24.83
N ALA A 395 -17.87 5.76 26.06
CA ALA A 395 -18.18 4.85 27.18
C ALA A 395 -17.15 3.70 27.35
N ILE A 396 -15.88 3.96 27.02
CA ILE A 396 -14.80 3.00 27.25
C ILE A 396 -14.40 3.18 28.72
N PRO A 397 -14.64 2.19 29.61
CA PRO A 397 -14.23 2.30 30.99
C PRO A 397 -12.71 2.46 31.06
N TYR A 398 -12.21 3.59 31.51
CA TYR A 398 -10.79 3.90 31.65
C TYR A 398 -10.04 2.81 32.44
N ALA A 399 -10.70 2.16 33.38
CA ALA A 399 -10.18 1.07 34.18
C ALA A 399 -9.75 -0.16 33.36
N GLU A 400 -10.48 -0.52 32.30
CA GLU A 400 -10.17 -1.71 31.49
C GLU A 400 -8.90 -1.55 30.62
N ILE A 401 -8.56 -0.34 30.24
CA ILE A 401 -7.34 -0.05 29.46
C ILE A 401 -6.09 -0.17 30.35
N PHE A 402 -6.19 0.18 31.62
CA PHE A 402 -5.08 0.11 32.58
C PHE A 402 -4.84 -1.32 33.09
N GLU A 403 -5.86 -2.14 33.27
CA GLU A 403 -5.69 -3.51 33.73
C GLU A 403 -5.00 -4.42 32.71
N ALA A 404 -5.23 -4.18 31.41
CA ALA A 404 -4.57 -4.92 30.34
C ALA A 404 -3.03 -4.74 30.33
N ARG A 405 -2.47 -3.76 31.03
CA ARG A 405 -1.03 -3.48 31.11
C ARG A 405 -0.34 -4.07 32.33
N LYS A 406 -1.06 -4.47 33.37
CA LYS A 406 -0.47 -5.08 34.57
C LYS A 406 0.00 -6.53 34.33
N HIS A 407 -0.31 -7.10 33.20
CA HIS A 407 0.02 -8.49 32.82
C HIS A 407 0.96 -8.60 31.60
N LYS A 408 1.74 -7.53 31.29
CA LYS A 408 2.83 -7.58 30.30
C LYS A 408 4.21 -7.50 30.98
#